data_c94a0f227b67f6efd280a606de6fbc41
#
_entry.id   c94a0f227b67f6efd280a606de6fbc41
#
_cell.length_a   1.000
_cell.length_b   1.000
_cell.length_c   1.000
_cell.angle_alpha   90.00
_cell.angle_beta   90.00
_cell.angle_gamma   90.00
#
_symmetry.space_group_name_H-M   'P 1'
#
loop_
_entity.id
_entity.type
_entity.pdbx_description
1 polymer ?
#
loop_
_entity_poly.entity_id
_entity_poly.type
_entity_poly.pdbx_seq_one_letter_code
_entity_poly.pdbx_strand_id
1 'polypeptide(L)'
;AFKSVCSALKDIGIGAEQQEALFRLLAGVLWLGNLSFEADESDMGNDATLLVEDTACSACCHLLGMTAAALGAALTRKRIITPSEVITKLLNMEESKDCRDALAKSLYSSTFDWIVSRINIKLDTGKKGSGLFIAILDIYGFEQFTRNSFEQLCINYANERLQQQFTRHLFTLEQQEYEAEGIDWTKVEFIDNQECVDAIEAMPPKGLGVLAVLDSQCRFPKATDETFVTTLKDQLGAHTHFGVTARAPREFTILHYAGSVSYDSLGFLDKNKDTLNTDLVDLMVGADP
;
A
#
# COMPACT_ATOMS: atom_id res chain seq x y z
N ALA A 1 22.74 -12.55 -13.12
CA ALA A 1 21.42 -12.11 -12.61
C ALA A 1 20.50 -11.61 -13.73
N PHE A 2 20.82 -10.52 -14.50
CA PHE A 2 19.92 -9.94 -15.51
C PHE A 2 19.48 -10.93 -16.60
N LYS A 3 20.43 -11.67 -17.21
CA LYS A 3 20.11 -12.68 -18.22
C LYS A 3 19.16 -13.78 -17.69
N SER A 4 19.28 -14.14 -16.42
CA SER A 4 18.38 -15.10 -15.76
C SER A 4 16.96 -14.55 -15.64
N VAL A 5 16.82 -13.25 -15.30
CA VAL A 5 15.52 -12.57 -15.26
C VAL A 5 14.87 -12.54 -16.65
N CYS A 6 15.62 -12.15 -17.69
CA CYS A 6 15.11 -12.15 -19.07
C CYS A 6 14.66 -13.55 -19.53
N SER A 7 15.40 -14.61 -19.14
CA SER A 7 15.00 -15.98 -19.43
C SER A 7 13.71 -16.36 -18.73
N ALA A 8 13.59 -16.06 -17.43
CA ALA A 8 12.38 -16.34 -16.66
C ALA A 8 11.15 -15.60 -17.21
N LEU A 9 11.32 -14.32 -17.59
CA LEU A 9 10.25 -13.56 -18.25
C LEU A 9 9.80 -14.21 -19.56
N LYS A 10 10.76 -14.72 -20.37
CA LYS A 10 10.46 -15.45 -21.60
C LYS A 10 9.68 -16.75 -21.31
N ASP A 11 10.07 -17.47 -20.26
CA ASP A 11 9.43 -18.75 -19.87
C ASP A 11 7.95 -18.55 -19.46
N ILE A 12 7.60 -17.40 -18.89
CA ILE A 12 6.22 -17.03 -18.58
C ILE A 12 5.49 -16.35 -19.76
N GLY A 13 6.10 -16.34 -20.95
CA GLY A 13 5.47 -15.85 -22.19
C GLY A 13 5.58 -14.34 -22.41
N ILE A 14 6.49 -13.64 -21.72
CA ILE A 14 6.81 -12.23 -21.96
C ILE A 14 7.92 -12.18 -23.02
N GLY A 15 7.57 -11.81 -24.24
CA GLY A 15 8.49 -11.70 -25.39
C GLY A 15 9.48 -10.55 -25.25
N ALA A 16 10.47 -10.48 -26.18
CA ALA A 16 11.55 -9.49 -26.11
C ALA A 16 11.01 -8.04 -26.14
N GLU A 17 10.04 -7.75 -26.96
CA GLU A 17 9.40 -6.43 -27.10
C GLU A 17 8.71 -6.01 -25.79
N GLN A 18 7.98 -6.92 -25.17
CA GLN A 18 7.35 -6.68 -23.86
C GLN A 18 8.36 -6.54 -22.72
N GLN A 19 9.48 -7.28 -22.78
CA GLN A 19 10.57 -7.12 -21.82
C GLN A 19 11.22 -5.75 -21.96
N GLU A 20 11.44 -5.27 -23.17
CA GLU A 20 11.98 -3.93 -23.42
C GLU A 20 11.04 -2.84 -22.88
N ALA A 21 9.73 -2.92 -23.15
CA ALA A 21 8.72 -2.02 -22.61
C ALA A 21 8.69 -2.05 -21.07
N LEU A 22 8.77 -3.24 -20.47
CA LEU A 22 8.83 -3.42 -19.02
C LEU A 22 10.06 -2.72 -18.41
N PHE A 23 11.26 -2.97 -18.98
CA PHE A 23 12.48 -2.36 -18.46
C PHE A 23 12.52 -0.85 -18.72
N ARG A 24 11.94 -0.37 -19.81
CA ARG A 24 11.78 1.05 -20.10
C ARG A 24 10.88 1.73 -19.07
N LEU A 25 9.74 1.09 -18.71
CA LEU A 25 8.85 1.59 -17.67
C LEU A 25 9.55 1.64 -16.30
N LEU A 26 10.25 0.58 -15.89
CA LEU A 26 11.00 0.55 -14.65
C LEU A 26 12.12 1.61 -14.61
N ALA A 27 12.80 1.84 -15.73
CA ALA A 27 13.76 2.94 -15.84
C ALA A 27 13.06 4.30 -15.69
N GLY A 28 11.86 4.47 -16.28
CA GLY A 28 11.04 5.67 -16.10
C GLY A 28 10.68 5.91 -14.63
N VAL A 29 10.30 4.86 -13.90
CA VAL A 29 10.03 4.95 -12.44
C VAL A 29 11.28 5.42 -11.68
N LEU A 30 12.47 4.93 -12.01
CA LEU A 30 13.72 5.41 -11.39
C LEU A 30 14.00 6.87 -11.71
N TRP A 31 13.75 7.30 -12.95
CA TRP A 31 13.95 8.69 -13.36
C TRP A 31 12.90 9.65 -12.77
N LEU A 32 11.68 9.18 -12.49
CA LEU A 32 10.70 9.96 -11.72
C LEU A 32 11.26 10.41 -10.37
N GLY A 33 11.97 9.53 -9.66
CA GLY A 33 12.60 9.87 -8.39
C GLY A 33 13.69 10.95 -8.46
N ASN A 34 14.21 11.23 -9.66
CA ASN A 34 15.23 12.27 -9.90
C ASN A 34 14.63 13.62 -10.36
N LEU A 35 13.30 13.69 -10.57
CA LEU A 35 12.67 14.94 -10.94
C LEU A 35 12.76 15.95 -9.80
N SER A 36 13.09 17.17 -10.14
CA SER A 36 13.17 18.31 -9.22
C SER A 36 12.10 19.36 -9.55
N PHE A 37 11.78 20.15 -8.54
CA PHE A 37 10.75 21.16 -8.61
C PHE A 37 11.34 22.49 -8.11
N GLU A 38 10.84 23.60 -8.65
CA GLU A 38 11.20 24.95 -8.22
C GLU A 38 9.92 25.80 -8.01
N ALA A 39 10.06 26.86 -7.22
CA ALA A 39 8.94 27.77 -6.98
C ALA A 39 8.62 28.56 -8.26
N ASP A 40 7.34 28.76 -8.55
CA ASP A 40 6.91 29.65 -9.63
C ASP A 40 6.97 31.12 -9.14
N GLU A 41 8.06 31.80 -9.45
CA GLU A 41 8.27 33.21 -9.08
C GLU A 41 7.24 34.17 -9.69
N SER A 42 6.48 33.74 -10.70
CA SER A 42 5.42 34.55 -11.32
C SER A 42 4.13 34.56 -10.51
N ASP A 43 3.97 33.63 -9.57
CA ASP A 43 2.76 33.50 -8.74
C ASP A 43 2.93 34.21 -7.38
N MET A 44 2.71 35.53 -7.41
CA MET A 44 2.83 36.41 -6.24
C MET A 44 1.82 36.10 -5.15
N GLY A 45 2.08 35.07 -4.33
CA GLY A 45 1.34 34.79 -3.10
C GLY A 45 0.75 33.39 -2.96
N ASN A 46 0.95 32.52 -3.95
CA ASN A 46 0.69 31.09 -3.85
C ASN A 46 2.00 30.35 -3.99
N ASP A 47 2.22 29.34 -3.21
CA ASP A 47 3.41 28.49 -3.26
C ASP A 47 3.42 27.57 -4.52
N ALA A 48 3.00 28.10 -5.68
CA ALA A 48 2.93 27.34 -6.94
C ALA A 48 4.31 26.81 -7.34
N THR A 49 4.32 25.67 -7.95
CA THR A 49 5.53 24.92 -8.27
C THR A 49 5.61 24.63 -9.77
N LEU A 50 6.82 24.66 -10.30
CA LEU A 50 7.15 24.26 -11.65
C LEU A 50 8.04 23.01 -11.65
N LEU A 51 7.84 22.13 -12.62
CA LEU A 51 8.77 21.02 -12.88
C LEU A 51 10.00 21.58 -13.59
N VAL A 52 11.18 21.26 -13.05
CA VAL A 52 12.46 21.64 -13.69
C VAL A 52 12.68 20.80 -14.94
N GLU A 53 12.81 21.45 -16.09
CA GLU A 53 13.05 20.81 -17.38
C GLU A 53 14.55 20.57 -17.62
N ASP A 54 15.09 19.61 -16.90
CA ASP A 54 16.48 19.17 -16.97
C ASP A 54 16.66 17.83 -17.70
N THR A 55 17.85 17.26 -17.58
CA THR A 55 18.17 15.94 -18.14
C THR A 55 17.28 14.84 -17.53
N ALA A 56 16.92 14.94 -16.25
CA ALA A 56 16.08 13.96 -15.60
C ALA A 56 14.64 14.00 -16.15
N CYS A 57 14.11 15.21 -16.33
CA CYS A 57 12.81 15.42 -16.94
C CYS A 57 12.77 14.86 -18.37
N SER A 58 13.78 15.20 -19.18
CA SER A 58 13.88 14.74 -20.57
C SER A 58 13.96 13.22 -20.68
N ALA A 59 14.79 12.57 -19.82
CA ALA A 59 14.92 11.11 -19.78
C ALA A 59 13.61 10.44 -19.34
N CYS A 60 12.98 10.97 -18.28
CA CYS A 60 11.69 10.48 -17.79
C CYS A 60 10.61 10.54 -18.86
N CYS A 61 10.47 11.70 -19.52
CA CYS A 61 9.50 11.91 -20.59
C CYS A 61 9.72 10.95 -21.78
N HIS A 62 10.96 10.76 -22.20
CA HIS A 62 11.31 9.82 -23.27
C HIS A 62 10.94 8.37 -22.88
N LEU A 63 11.26 7.95 -21.67
CA LEU A 63 11.02 6.59 -21.20
C LEU A 63 9.53 6.28 -21.00
N LEU A 64 8.76 7.27 -20.53
CA LEU A 64 7.34 7.09 -20.26
C LEU A 64 6.42 7.51 -21.42
N GLY A 65 6.99 7.99 -22.55
CA GLY A 65 6.23 8.36 -23.74
C GLY A 65 5.34 9.58 -23.54
N MET A 66 5.82 10.61 -22.84
CA MET A 66 5.03 11.81 -22.54
C MET A 66 5.85 13.10 -22.78
N THR A 67 5.18 14.24 -22.83
CA THR A 67 5.83 15.55 -22.96
C THR A 67 6.12 16.16 -21.59
N ALA A 68 7.18 16.98 -21.49
CA ALA A 68 7.50 17.69 -20.24
C ALA A 68 6.35 18.60 -19.78
N ALA A 69 5.65 19.24 -20.71
CA ALA A 69 4.49 20.08 -20.40
C ALA A 69 3.34 19.29 -19.80
N ALA A 70 3.03 18.10 -20.33
CA ALA A 70 1.96 17.23 -19.80
C ALA A 70 2.33 16.67 -18.42
N LEU A 71 3.58 16.19 -18.28
CA LEU A 71 4.10 15.69 -17.01
C LEU A 71 4.12 16.80 -15.94
N GLY A 72 4.64 17.98 -16.28
CA GLY A 72 4.68 19.14 -15.38
C GLY A 72 3.28 19.55 -14.95
N ALA A 73 2.33 19.68 -15.87
CA ALA A 73 0.96 20.02 -15.52
C ALA A 73 0.31 19.00 -14.57
N ALA A 74 0.51 17.69 -14.79
CA ALA A 74 -0.06 16.65 -13.96
C ALA A 74 0.57 16.55 -12.57
N LEU A 75 1.87 16.91 -12.43
CA LEU A 75 2.58 16.87 -11.15
C LEU A 75 2.44 18.14 -10.31
N THR A 76 2.16 19.28 -10.93
CA THR A 76 2.10 20.60 -10.25
C THR A 76 0.70 21.19 -10.13
N ARG A 77 -0.30 20.50 -10.67
CA ARG A 77 -1.70 20.96 -10.66
C ARG A 77 -2.63 19.79 -10.32
N LYS A 78 -3.78 20.11 -9.73
CA LYS A 78 -4.83 19.15 -9.42
C LYS A 78 -6.19 19.70 -9.79
N ARG A 79 -6.93 19.00 -10.65
CA ARG A 79 -8.32 19.33 -10.94
C ARG A 79 -9.23 18.83 -9.82
N ILE A 80 -10.05 19.70 -9.29
CA ILE A 80 -11.09 19.39 -8.31
C ILE A 80 -12.42 19.55 -9.06
N ILE A 81 -13.07 18.43 -9.32
CA ILE A 81 -14.37 18.40 -10.02
C ILE A 81 -15.47 18.51 -8.98
N THR A 82 -16.23 19.60 -9.04
CA THR A 82 -17.44 19.80 -8.24
C THR A 82 -18.66 19.68 -9.14
N PRO A 83 -19.88 19.50 -8.59
CA PRO A 83 -21.09 19.42 -9.42
C PRO A 83 -21.36 20.65 -10.29
N SER A 84 -20.78 21.80 -9.95
CA SER A 84 -21.00 23.09 -10.60
C SER A 84 -19.82 23.57 -11.46
N GLU A 85 -18.60 23.13 -11.15
CA GLU A 85 -17.39 23.66 -11.80
C GLU A 85 -16.18 22.75 -11.65
N VAL A 86 -15.17 22.97 -12.49
CA VAL A 86 -13.85 22.34 -12.37
C VAL A 86 -12.87 23.42 -11.91
N ILE A 87 -12.31 23.24 -10.71
CA ILE A 87 -11.33 24.13 -10.12
C ILE A 87 -9.95 23.51 -10.30
N THR A 88 -8.98 24.27 -10.82
CA THR A 88 -7.58 23.84 -10.86
C THR A 88 -6.85 24.42 -9.65
N LYS A 89 -6.42 23.55 -8.74
CA LYS A 89 -5.55 23.90 -7.62
C LYS A 89 -4.10 23.78 -8.08
N LEU A 90 -3.29 24.80 -7.84
CA LEU A 90 -1.83 24.73 -7.93
C LEU A 90 -1.28 24.01 -6.70
N LEU A 91 -0.30 23.14 -6.91
CA LEU A 91 0.32 22.37 -5.86
C LEU A 91 1.61 23.06 -5.41
N ASN A 92 1.89 23.03 -4.12
CA ASN A 92 3.17 23.46 -3.59
C ASN A 92 4.24 22.40 -3.81
N MET A 93 5.48 22.70 -3.46
CA MET A 93 6.63 21.83 -3.70
C MET A 93 6.51 20.45 -3.01
N GLU A 94 5.96 20.39 -1.82
CA GLU A 94 5.75 19.14 -1.07
C GLU A 94 4.64 18.32 -1.72
N GLU A 95 3.49 18.94 -2.01
CA GLU A 95 2.38 18.29 -2.72
C GLU A 95 2.79 17.78 -4.11
N SER A 96 3.67 18.50 -4.81
CA SER A 96 4.18 18.08 -6.13
C SER A 96 5.11 16.88 -6.02
N LYS A 97 5.95 16.81 -4.99
CA LYS A 97 6.76 15.62 -4.68
C LYS A 97 5.91 14.42 -4.30
N ASP A 98 4.89 14.62 -3.46
CA ASP A 98 3.92 13.57 -3.11
C ASP A 98 3.22 13.03 -4.36
N CYS A 99 2.83 13.91 -5.28
CA CYS A 99 2.20 13.55 -6.55
C CYS A 99 3.14 12.71 -7.44
N ARG A 100 4.41 13.10 -7.55
CA ARG A 100 5.46 12.35 -8.24
C ARG A 100 5.65 10.95 -7.64
N ASP A 101 5.72 10.87 -6.34
CA ASP A 101 5.96 9.62 -5.62
C ASP A 101 4.75 8.68 -5.69
N ALA A 102 3.52 9.24 -5.66
CA ALA A 102 2.29 8.51 -5.90
C ALA A 102 2.25 7.91 -7.32
N LEU A 103 2.67 8.68 -8.34
CA LEU A 103 2.79 8.17 -9.71
C LEU A 103 3.78 7.02 -9.80
N ALA A 104 4.97 7.16 -9.21
CA ALA A 104 6.01 6.13 -9.21
C ALA A 104 5.52 4.83 -8.53
N LYS A 105 4.87 4.94 -7.37
CA LYS A 105 4.27 3.81 -6.64
C LYS A 105 3.20 3.12 -7.49
N SER A 106 2.31 3.87 -8.13
CA SER A 106 1.23 3.33 -8.95
C SER A 106 1.75 2.59 -10.18
N LEU A 107 2.73 3.16 -10.88
CA LEU A 107 3.37 2.51 -12.03
C LEU A 107 4.05 1.19 -11.64
N TYR A 108 4.77 1.20 -10.51
CA TYR A 108 5.41 -0.02 -10.00
C TYR A 108 4.39 -1.09 -9.61
N SER A 109 3.35 -0.72 -8.87
CA SER A 109 2.27 -1.65 -8.49
C SER A 109 1.57 -2.24 -9.71
N SER A 110 1.16 -1.41 -10.67
CA SER A 110 0.53 -1.88 -11.91
C SER A 110 1.43 -2.80 -12.72
N THR A 111 2.74 -2.52 -12.73
CA THR A 111 3.74 -3.38 -13.37
C THR A 111 3.80 -4.75 -12.70
N PHE A 112 3.82 -4.78 -11.38
CA PHE A 112 3.81 -6.03 -10.61
C PHE A 112 2.54 -6.84 -10.89
N ASP A 113 1.38 -6.21 -10.81
CA ASP A 113 0.09 -6.86 -11.08
C ASP A 113 0.02 -7.42 -12.50
N TRP A 114 0.56 -6.69 -13.47
CA TRP A 114 0.65 -7.18 -14.84
C TRP A 114 1.53 -8.43 -14.97
N ILE A 115 2.70 -8.46 -14.32
CA ILE A 115 3.59 -9.64 -14.30
C ILE A 115 2.86 -10.82 -13.66
N VAL A 116 2.22 -10.62 -12.51
CA VAL A 116 1.44 -11.67 -11.82
C VAL A 116 0.33 -12.19 -12.72
N SER A 117 -0.38 -11.31 -13.42
CA SER A 117 -1.41 -11.71 -14.40
C SER A 117 -0.81 -12.57 -15.53
N ARG A 118 0.37 -12.21 -16.06
CA ARG A 118 1.06 -13.00 -17.10
C ARG A 118 1.46 -14.39 -16.60
N ILE A 119 1.95 -14.48 -15.36
CA ILE A 119 2.27 -15.75 -14.71
C ILE A 119 1.01 -16.61 -14.60
N ASN A 120 -0.09 -16.07 -14.09
CA ASN A 120 -1.34 -16.80 -13.93
C ASN A 120 -1.90 -17.28 -15.26
N ILE A 121 -1.88 -16.46 -16.32
CA ILE A 121 -2.28 -16.87 -17.68
C ILE A 121 -1.42 -18.03 -18.18
N LYS A 122 -0.11 -18.01 -17.91
CA LYS A 122 0.80 -19.07 -18.36
C LYS A 122 0.60 -20.37 -17.59
N LEU A 123 0.27 -20.29 -16.32
CA LEU A 123 0.02 -21.45 -15.45
C LEU A 123 -1.39 -22.04 -15.65
N ASP A 124 -2.31 -21.27 -16.20
CA ASP A 124 -3.66 -21.76 -16.49
C ASP A 124 -3.62 -22.86 -17.55
N THR A 125 -4.06 -24.04 -17.18
CA THR A 125 -4.10 -25.23 -18.07
C THR A 125 -5.29 -25.20 -19.03
N GLY A 126 -6.20 -24.23 -18.92
CA GLY A 126 -7.45 -24.13 -19.71
C GLY A 126 -8.44 -25.27 -19.46
N LYS A 127 -8.14 -26.22 -18.56
CA LYS A 127 -9.05 -27.30 -18.19
C LYS A 127 -10.13 -26.73 -17.27
N LYS A 128 -11.39 -26.85 -17.63
CA LYS A 128 -12.51 -26.64 -16.71
C LYS A 128 -12.35 -27.62 -15.56
N GLY A 129 -11.92 -27.10 -14.39
CA GLY A 129 -11.72 -27.92 -13.21
C GLY A 129 -13.03 -28.53 -12.71
N SER A 130 -12.92 -29.60 -11.94
CA SER A 130 -14.04 -30.21 -11.21
C SER A 130 -14.64 -29.30 -10.12
N GLY A 131 -14.17 -28.08 -9.96
CA GLY A 131 -14.48 -27.21 -8.83
C GLY A 131 -13.68 -27.54 -7.57
N LEU A 132 -12.94 -28.63 -7.57
CA LEU A 132 -12.06 -29.04 -6.47
C LEU A 132 -10.64 -28.62 -6.76
N PHE A 133 -9.96 -28.04 -5.75
CA PHE A 133 -8.57 -27.64 -5.88
C PHE A 133 -7.81 -27.87 -4.57
N ILE A 134 -6.50 -28.02 -4.70
CA ILE A 134 -5.56 -28.01 -3.57
C ILE A 134 -4.66 -26.80 -3.80
N ALA A 135 -4.51 -25.97 -2.76
CA ALA A 135 -3.68 -24.78 -2.80
C ALA A 135 -2.58 -24.83 -1.73
N ILE A 136 -1.46 -24.20 -2.04
CA ILE A 136 -0.36 -23.99 -1.09
C ILE A 136 -0.25 -22.47 -0.89
N LEU A 137 -0.36 -22.03 0.38
CA LEU A 137 -0.14 -20.66 0.75
C LEU A 137 1.30 -20.50 1.23
N ASP A 138 2.05 -19.62 0.57
CA ASP A 138 3.41 -19.24 0.94
C ASP A 138 3.47 -17.72 1.15
N ILE A 139 3.53 -17.29 2.40
CA ILE A 139 3.57 -15.88 2.80
C ILE A 139 4.70 -15.64 3.78
N TYR A 140 5.04 -14.36 4.00
CA TYR A 140 5.92 -13.99 5.10
C TYR A 140 5.30 -14.45 6.43
N GLY A 141 6.10 -15.10 7.27
CA GLY A 141 5.70 -15.41 8.64
C GLY A 141 5.64 -14.15 9.51
N PHE A 142 5.30 -14.33 10.78
CA PHE A 142 5.29 -13.25 11.76
C PHE A 142 6.68 -12.62 11.91
N GLU A 143 6.77 -11.30 11.83
CA GLU A 143 8.03 -10.55 11.87
C GLU A 143 8.17 -9.73 13.16
N GLN A 144 9.31 -9.85 13.79
CA GLN A 144 9.70 -9.04 14.95
C GLN A 144 11.19 -8.72 14.86
N PHE A 145 11.50 -7.49 14.50
CA PHE A 145 12.85 -6.97 14.39
C PHE A 145 13.15 -5.97 15.49
N THR A 146 14.40 -5.51 15.56
CA THR A 146 14.81 -4.42 16.46
C THR A 146 14.04 -3.12 16.15
N ARG A 147 13.70 -2.89 14.87
CA ARG A 147 12.86 -1.79 14.41
C ARG A 147 11.80 -2.35 13.47
N ASN A 148 10.53 -2.13 13.81
CA ASN A 148 9.39 -2.52 12.98
C ASN A 148 8.68 -1.28 12.50
N SER A 149 8.37 -1.24 11.20
CA SER A 149 7.70 -0.13 10.55
C SER A 149 6.33 -0.56 10.00
N PHE A 150 5.76 0.22 9.11
CA PHE A 150 4.46 0.00 8.49
C PHE A 150 4.36 -1.37 7.80
N GLU A 151 5.43 -1.79 7.12
CA GLU A 151 5.47 -3.09 6.43
C GLU A 151 5.29 -4.25 7.41
N GLN A 152 5.99 -4.22 8.56
CA GLN A 152 5.86 -5.26 9.58
C GLN A 152 4.46 -5.27 10.21
N LEU A 153 3.85 -4.09 10.38
CA LEU A 153 2.45 -4.02 10.84
C LEU A 153 1.51 -4.73 9.85
N CYS A 154 1.65 -4.47 8.56
CA CYS A 154 0.83 -5.09 7.52
C CYS A 154 1.05 -6.61 7.45
N ILE A 155 2.31 -7.07 7.50
CA ILE A 155 2.67 -8.49 7.50
C ILE A 155 2.10 -9.18 8.74
N ASN A 156 2.30 -8.60 9.92
CA ASN A 156 1.83 -9.18 11.18
C ASN A 156 0.30 -9.17 11.26
N TYR A 157 -0.36 -8.14 10.75
CA TYR A 157 -1.83 -8.13 10.63
C TYR A 157 -2.34 -9.24 9.70
N ALA A 158 -1.72 -9.46 8.55
CA ALA A 158 -2.08 -10.58 7.68
C ALA A 158 -1.93 -11.93 8.40
N ASN A 159 -0.84 -12.13 9.15
CA ASN A 159 -0.62 -13.33 9.96
C ASN A 159 -1.67 -13.46 11.08
N GLU A 160 -2.04 -12.36 11.73
CA GLU A 160 -3.10 -12.34 12.76
C GLU A 160 -4.45 -12.81 12.19
N ARG A 161 -4.81 -12.32 10.99
CA ARG A 161 -6.05 -12.74 10.29
C ARG A 161 -6.01 -14.20 9.85
N LEU A 162 -4.86 -14.67 9.39
CA LEU A 162 -4.69 -16.09 9.02
C LEU A 162 -4.75 -17.01 10.23
N GLN A 163 -4.14 -16.62 11.35
CA GLN A 163 -4.25 -17.34 12.61
C GLN A 163 -5.71 -17.43 13.06
N GLN A 164 -6.44 -16.33 13.00
CA GLN A 164 -7.86 -16.32 13.32
C GLN A 164 -8.66 -17.28 12.42
N GLN A 165 -8.45 -17.24 11.12
CA GLN A 165 -9.12 -18.12 10.17
C GLN A 165 -8.81 -19.59 10.44
N PHE A 166 -7.55 -19.91 10.72
CA PHE A 166 -7.12 -21.26 11.05
C PHE A 166 -7.77 -21.77 12.34
N THR A 167 -7.73 -20.96 13.39
CA THR A 167 -8.33 -21.27 14.69
C THR A 167 -9.85 -21.46 14.55
N ARG A 168 -10.53 -20.56 13.83
CA ARG A 168 -11.96 -20.68 13.59
C ARG A 168 -12.30 -21.94 12.79
N HIS A 169 -11.52 -22.27 11.77
CA HIS A 169 -11.77 -23.45 10.96
C HIS A 169 -11.59 -24.74 11.78
N LEU A 170 -10.44 -24.89 12.45
CA LEU A 170 -10.14 -26.12 13.19
C LEU A 170 -10.99 -26.32 14.44
N PHE A 171 -11.16 -25.25 15.25
CA PHE A 171 -11.78 -25.42 16.56
C PHE A 171 -13.28 -25.13 16.55
N THR A 172 -13.76 -24.20 15.75
CA THR A 172 -15.18 -23.85 15.77
C THR A 172 -15.99 -24.73 14.82
N LEU A 173 -15.55 -24.85 13.55
CA LEU A 173 -16.33 -25.56 12.54
C LEU A 173 -16.27 -27.08 12.74
N GLU A 174 -15.11 -27.65 13.04
CA GLU A 174 -14.99 -29.10 13.32
C GLU A 174 -15.74 -29.49 14.58
N GLN A 175 -15.72 -28.66 15.64
CA GLN A 175 -16.53 -28.91 16.83
C GLN A 175 -18.02 -28.95 16.55
N GLN A 176 -18.51 -28.01 15.75
CA GLN A 176 -19.90 -27.99 15.33
C GLN A 176 -20.30 -29.22 14.53
N GLU A 177 -19.41 -29.72 13.69
CA GLU A 177 -19.63 -30.94 12.91
C GLU A 177 -19.67 -32.18 13.82
N TYR A 178 -18.75 -32.30 14.79
CA TYR A 178 -18.78 -33.39 15.77
C TYR A 178 -20.04 -33.37 16.64
N GLU A 179 -20.48 -32.19 17.09
CA GLU A 179 -21.73 -32.04 17.82
C GLU A 179 -22.95 -32.45 16.95
N ALA A 180 -22.96 -32.06 15.68
CA ALA A 180 -24.05 -32.39 14.75
C ALA A 180 -24.10 -33.91 14.42
N GLU A 181 -22.97 -34.58 14.38
CA GLU A 181 -22.85 -36.01 14.13
C GLU A 181 -23.01 -36.87 15.41
N GLY A 182 -23.18 -36.24 16.58
CA GLY A 182 -23.33 -36.92 17.86
C GLY A 182 -22.06 -37.62 18.34
N ILE A 183 -20.89 -37.16 17.90
CA ILE A 183 -19.60 -37.69 18.33
C ILE A 183 -19.27 -37.14 19.73
N ASP A 184 -19.05 -38.04 20.67
CA ASP A 184 -18.64 -37.69 22.03
C ASP A 184 -17.19 -37.19 22.01
N TRP A 185 -16.99 -35.92 22.26
CA TRP A 185 -15.67 -35.31 22.23
C TRP A 185 -15.55 -34.22 23.30
N THR A 186 -14.34 -34.00 23.78
CA THR A 186 -14.07 -32.96 24.78
C THR A 186 -13.88 -31.61 24.10
N LYS A 187 -14.75 -30.67 24.39
CA LYS A 187 -14.64 -29.29 23.88
C LYS A 187 -13.29 -28.67 24.28
N VAL A 188 -12.50 -28.28 23.29
CA VAL A 188 -11.22 -27.61 23.53
C VAL A 188 -11.47 -26.10 23.56
N GLU A 189 -11.11 -25.48 24.68
CA GLU A 189 -11.08 -24.02 24.76
C GLU A 189 -9.86 -23.49 24.04
N PHE A 190 -10.05 -22.48 23.19
CA PHE A 190 -8.97 -21.80 22.49
C PHE A 190 -9.06 -20.29 22.75
N ILE A 191 -7.94 -19.63 22.69
CA ILE A 191 -7.86 -18.16 22.79
C ILE A 191 -8.16 -17.57 21.41
N ASP A 192 -9.30 -16.88 21.31
CA ASP A 192 -9.64 -16.11 20.09
C ASP A 192 -8.82 -14.82 20.10
N ASN A 193 -8.19 -14.52 18.97
CA ASN A 193 -7.42 -13.29 18.77
C ASN A 193 -8.26 -12.12 18.20
N GLN A 194 -9.58 -12.22 18.31
CA GLN A 194 -10.50 -11.19 17.77
C GLN A 194 -10.22 -9.80 18.36
N GLU A 195 -9.90 -9.70 19.65
CA GLU A 195 -9.56 -8.41 20.26
C GLU A 195 -8.31 -7.77 19.63
N CYS A 196 -7.27 -8.56 19.33
CA CYS A 196 -6.09 -8.05 18.62
C CYS A 196 -6.46 -7.58 17.20
N VAL A 197 -7.24 -8.36 16.49
CA VAL A 197 -7.73 -8.02 15.14
C VAL A 197 -8.53 -6.72 15.21
N ASP A 198 -9.46 -6.58 16.15
CA ASP A 198 -10.27 -5.37 16.32
C ASP A 198 -9.41 -4.14 16.67
N ALA A 199 -8.36 -4.30 17.50
CA ALA A 199 -7.42 -3.20 17.77
C ALA A 199 -6.75 -2.67 16.50
N ILE A 200 -6.55 -3.50 15.48
CA ILE A 200 -5.91 -3.11 14.23
C ILE A 200 -6.92 -2.58 13.21
N GLU A 201 -8.04 -3.28 12.98
CA GLU A 201 -8.93 -3.04 11.84
C GLU A 201 -10.30 -2.43 12.19
N ALA A 202 -10.67 -2.28 13.47
CA ALA A 202 -12.01 -1.83 13.82
C ALA A 202 -12.39 -0.52 13.14
N MET A 203 -13.64 -0.50 12.64
CA MET A 203 -14.25 0.68 12.04
C MET A 203 -15.58 1.02 12.72
N PRO A 204 -16.04 2.27 12.68
CA PRO A 204 -17.34 2.65 13.24
C PRO A 204 -18.48 1.73 12.74
N PRO A 205 -19.44 1.34 13.60
CA PRO A 205 -19.64 1.82 14.97
C PRO A 205 -18.84 1.08 16.06
N LYS A 206 -18.03 0.08 15.73
CA LYS A 206 -17.32 -0.76 16.71
C LYS A 206 -16.12 -0.08 17.39
N GLY A 207 -15.71 1.08 16.93
CA GLY A 207 -14.52 1.81 17.37
C GLY A 207 -13.62 2.21 16.21
N LEU A 208 -12.42 2.66 16.53
CA LEU A 208 -11.40 3.03 15.55
C LEU A 208 -10.13 2.24 15.86
N GLY A 209 -9.82 1.27 15.03
CA GLY A 209 -8.55 0.54 15.06
C GLY A 209 -7.40 1.36 14.46
N VAL A 210 -6.18 0.82 14.56
CA VAL A 210 -4.95 1.47 14.10
C VAL A 210 -5.05 1.92 12.64
N LEU A 211 -5.56 1.07 11.75
CA LEU A 211 -5.67 1.37 10.31
C LEU A 211 -6.69 2.47 10.04
N ALA A 212 -7.82 2.47 10.75
CA ALA A 212 -8.85 3.51 10.61
C ALA A 212 -8.36 4.89 11.09
N VAL A 213 -7.61 4.91 12.20
CA VAL A 213 -6.96 6.13 12.70
C VAL A 213 -5.91 6.62 11.71
N LEU A 214 -5.08 5.73 11.16
CA LEU A 214 -4.07 6.07 10.16
C LEU A 214 -4.69 6.71 8.92
N ASP A 215 -5.73 6.08 8.36
CA ASP A 215 -6.44 6.60 7.18
C ASP A 215 -7.08 7.98 7.47
N SER A 216 -7.65 8.15 8.66
CA SER A 216 -8.18 9.44 9.08
C SER A 216 -7.08 10.51 9.15
N GLN A 217 -5.94 10.20 9.78
CA GLN A 217 -4.82 11.15 9.92
C GLN A 217 -4.21 11.52 8.56
N CYS A 218 -4.15 10.62 7.60
CA CYS A 218 -3.67 10.92 6.24
C CYS A 218 -4.50 12.01 5.53
N ARG A 219 -5.76 12.23 5.96
CA ARG A 219 -6.66 13.26 5.40
C ARG A 219 -6.54 14.62 6.07
N PHE A 220 -5.88 14.71 7.22
CA PHE A 220 -5.72 15.98 7.92
C PHE A 220 -4.47 16.73 7.45
N PRO A 221 -4.58 18.02 7.03
CA PRO A 221 -3.48 18.76 6.40
C PRO A 221 -2.23 19.00 7.27
N LYS A 222 -2.34 18.83 8.58
CA LYS A 222 -1.23 19.06 9.53
C LYS A 222 -0.94 17.85 10.40
N ALA A 223 -1.39 16.67 9.99
CA ALA A 223 -1.09 15.45 10.72
C ALA A 223 0.39 15.08 10.56
N THR A 224 0.96 14.57 11.64
CA THR A 224 2.31 14.04 11.73
C THR A 224 2.27 12.64 12.29
N ASP A 225 3.35 11.87 12.15
CA ASP A 225 3.46 10.55 12.76
C ASP A 225 3.29 10.60 14.30
N GLU A 226 3.65 11.72 14.93
CA GLU A 226 3.46 11.92 16.37
C GLU A 226 1.98 12.20 16.72
N THR A 227 1.27 13.01 15.91
CA THR A 227 -0.17 13.21 16.11
C THR A 227 -0.97 11.94 15.87
N PHE A 228 -0.52 11.11 14.95
CA PHE A 228 -1.09 9.78 14.73
C PHE A 228 -1.00 8.92 16.00
N VAL A 229 0.20 8.76 16.61
CA VAL A 229 0.35 7.99 17.85
C VAL A 229 -0.41 8.59 19.02
N THR A 230 -0.49 9.92 19.10
CA THR A 230 -1.31 10.60 20.12
C THR A 230 -2.80 10.24 19.94
N THR A 231 -3.30 10.28 18.72
CA THR A 231 -4.70 9.89 18.43
C THR A 231 -4.94 8.40 18.72
N LEU A 232 -3.98 7.52 18.39
CA LEU A 232 -4.06 6.11 18.78
C LEU A 232 -4.19 5.94 20.29
N LYS A 233 -3.39 6.66 21.05
CA LYS A 233 -3.46 6.62 22.52
C LYS A 233 -4.83 7.05 23.04
N ASP A 234 -5.42 8.09 22.46
CA ASP A 234 -6.75 8.57 22.86
C ASP A 234 -7.85 7.56 22.51
N GLN A 235 -7.73 6.85 21.40
CA GLN A 235 -8.75 5.89 20.93
C GLN A 235 -8.57 4.50 21.55
N LEU A 236 -7.33 4.02 21.66
CA LEU A 236 -7.00 2.64 22.01
C LEU A 236 -6.25 2.51 23.34
N GLY A 237 -5.98 3.61 24.07
CA GLY A 237 -5.15 3.57 25.26
C GLY A 237 -5.66 2.69 26.41
N ALA A 238 -6.95 2.37 26.43
CA ALA A 238 -7.56 1.43 27.36
C ALA A 238 -7.68 -0.01 26.80
N HIS A 239 -7.26 -0.24 25.56
CA HIS A 239 -7.39 -1.54 24.91
C HIS A 239 -6.29 -2.50 25.36
N THR A 240 -6.65 -3.73 25.71
CA THR A 240 -5.73 -4.76 26.26
C THR A 240 -4.58 -5.11 25.32
N HIS A 241 -4.83 -5.06 24.00
CA HIS A 241 -3.86 -5.39 22.96
C HIS A 241 -3.06 -4.19 22.44
N PHE A 242 -3.24 -3.00 23.01
CA PHE A 242 -2.56 -1.78 22.58
C PHE A 242 -1.78 -1.11 23.71
N GLY A 243 -0.62 -0.55 23.38
CA GLY A 243 0.20 0.19 24.36
C GLY A 243 0.99 1.32 23.71
N VAL A 244 1.27 2.35 24.50
CA VAL A 244 2.18 3.45 24.16
C VAL A 244 3.10 3.76 25.31
N THR A 245 4.31 4.23 25.02
CA THR A 245 5.30 4.62 26.01
C THR A 245 5.54 6.12 25.93
N ALA A 246 5.45 6.81 27.07
CA ALA A 246 5.69 8.27 27.12
C ALA A 246 7.11 8.69 26.68
N ARG A 247 8.07 7.75 26.73
CA ARG A 247 9.48 8.00 26.34
C ARG A 247 9.70 7.91 24.82
N ALA A 248 8.76 7.35 24.08
CA ALA A 248 8.87 7.13 22.64
C ALA A 248 7.58 7.63 21.95
N PRO A 249 7.46 8.94 21.66
CA PRO A 249 6.21 9.57 21.21
C PRO A 249 5.75 9.11 19.82
N ARG A 250 6.61 8.42 19.06
CA ARG A 250 6.29 7.85 17.74
C ARG A 250 6.12 6.33 17.78
N GLU A 251 6.23 5.70 18.95
CA GLU A 251 6.12 4.25 19.06
C GLU A 251 4.79 3.85 19.71
N PHE A 252 4.21 2.81 19.17
CA PHE A 252 3.09 2.10 19.76
C PHE A 252 3.34 0.60 19.72
N THR A 253 2.68 -0.14 20.58
CA THR A 253 2.87 -1.57 20.73
C THR A 253 1.54 -2.28 20.52
N ILE A 254 1.57 -3.41 19.82
CA ILE A 254 0.44 -4.32 19.67
C ILE A 254 0.82 -5.67 20.29
N LEU A 255 -0.07 -6.21 21.10
CA LEU A 255 0.03 -7.56 21.62
C LEU A 255 -0.65 -8.52 20.66
N HIS A 256 0.14 -9.10 19.74
CA HIS A 256 -0.29 -10.10 18.77
C HIS A 256 -0.37 -11.50 19.40
N TYR A 257 -0.97 -12.46 18.68
CA TYR A 257 -1.00 -13.87 19.10
C TYR A 257 0.41 -14.45 19.30
N ALA A 258 1.39 -14.01 18.50
CA ALA A 258 2.77 -14.51 18.59
C ALA A 258 3.64 -13.71 19.58
N GLY A 259 3.14 -12.62 20.14
CA GLY A 259 3.86 -11.79 21.12
C GLY A 259 3.69 -10.29 20.89
N SER A 260 4.30 -9.52 21.78
CA SER A 260 4.22 -8.06 21.76
C SER A 260 5.24 -7.46 20.79
N VAL A 261 4.79 -6.61 19.87
CA VAL A 261 5.65 -5.92 18.89
C VAL A 261 5.48 -4.42 19.01
N SER A 262 6.61 -3.69 19.14
CA SER A 262 6.66 -2.24 19.05
C SER A 262 6.90 -1.80 17.63
N TYR A 263 6.11 -0.83 17.17
CA TYR A 263 6.18 -0.23 15.84
C TYR A 263 6.60 1.23 15.94
N ASP A 264 7.62 1.62 15.17
CA ASP A 264 8.01 3.03 14.96
C ASP A 264 7.15 3.59 13.82
N SER A 265 6.30 4.57 14.14
CA SER A 265 5.36 5.16 13.19
C SER A 265 6.02 6.08 12.15
N LEU A 266 7.34 6.27 12.20
CA LEU A 266 8.04 7.14 11.26
C LEU A 266 7.74 6.75 9.81
N GLY A 267 7.13 7.67 9.08
CA GLY A 267 6.75 7.50 7.67
C GLY A 267 5.45 6.71 7.47
N PHE A 268 4.67 6.38 8.49
CA PHE A 268 3.41 5.65 8.34
C PHE A 268 2.40 6.44 7.51
N LEU A 269 2.25 7.74 7.76
CA LEU A 269 1.33 8.58 7.02
C LEU A 269 1.71 8.62 5.53
N ASP A 270 2.99 8.81 5.22
CA ASP A 270 3.48 8.89 3.84
C ASP A 270 3.36 7.54 3.11
N LYS A 271 3.62 6.44 3.81
CA LYS A 271 3.48 5.09 3.26
C LYS A 271 2.01 4.70 3.02
N ASN A 272 1.09 5.23 3.83
CA ASN A 272 -0.35 4.97 3.69
C ASN A 272 -1.07 5.97 2.78
N LYS A 273 -0.46 7.12 2.48
CA LYS A 273 -0.99 8.04 1.47
C LYS A 273 -0.89 7.41 0.08
N ASP A 274 -2.00 7.02 -0.47
CA ASP A 274 -2.12 6.47 -1.83
C ASP A 274 -3.22 7.24 -2.59
N THR A 275 -2.95 8.51 -2.84
CA THR A 275 -3.86 9.36 -3.60
C THR A 275 -3.31 9.59 -5.01
N LEU A 276 -3.48 8.61 -5.88
CA LEU A 276 -3.26 8.83 -7.29
C LEU A 276 -4.32 9.83 -7.78
N ASN A 277 -3.86 10.99 -8.23
CA ASN A 277 -4.70 12.02 -8.81
C ASN A 277 -5.26 11.52 -10.16
N THR A 278 -6.53 11.81 -10.46
CA THR A 278 -7.15 11.48 -11.77
C THR A 278 -6.38 12.06 -12.94
N ASP A 279 -5.76 13.23 -12.75
CA ASP A 279 -4.92 13.87 -13.79
C ASP A 279 -3.69 13.02 -14.14
N LEU A 280 -3.12 12.30 -13.16
CA LEU A 280 -2.02 11.36 -13.39
C LEU A 280 -2.49 10.09 -14.12
N VAL A 281 -3.68 9.61 -13.81
CA VAL A 281 -4.28 8.48 -14.55
C VAL A 281 -4.53 8.88 -16.01
N ASP A 282 -5.13 10.04 -16.24
CA ASP A 282 -5.38 10.57 -17.58
C ASP A 282 -4.07 10.75 -18.36
N LEU A 283 -3.01 11.24 -17.70
CA LEU A 283 -1.67 11.38 -18.29
C LEU A 283 -1.13 10.02 -18.76
N MET A 284 -1.22 8.99 -17.90
CA MET A 284 -0.69 7.67 -18.23
C MET A 284 -1.48 6.95 -19.33
N VAL A 285 -2.80 7.11 -19.36
CA VAL A 285 -3.65 6.56 -20.42
C VAL A 285 -3.40 7.26 -21.76
N GLY A 286 -3.03 8.54 -21.76
CA GLY A 286 -2.72 9.32 -22.94
C GLY A 286 -1.25 9.26 -23.39
N ALA A 287 -0.39 8.57 -22.65
CA ALA A 287 1.01 8.41 -23.02
C ALA A 287 1.13 7.51 -24.27
N ASP A 288 2.00 7.90 -25.20
CA ASP A 288 2.31 7.13 -26.40
C ASP A 288 3.68 6.46 -26.19
N PRO A 289 3.72 5.16 -25.92
CA PRO A 289 4.94 4.44 -25.51
C PRO A 289 5.96 4.24 -26.64
#